data_d97be72351fc2e0df97b5770cbf2ed9d
#
_entry.id   d97be72351fc2e0df97b5770cbf2ed9d
#
_cell.length_a   1.000
_cell.length_b   1.000
_cell.length_c   1.000
_cell.angle_alpha   90.00
_cell.angle_beta   90.00
_cell.angle_gamma   90.00
#
_symmetry.space_group_name_H-M   'P 1'
#
loop_
_entity.id
_entity.type
_entity.pdbx_description
1 polymer ?
#
loop_
_entity_poly.entity_id
_entity_poly.type
_entity_poly.pdbx_seq_one_letter_code
_entity_poly.pdbx_strand_id
1 'polypeptide(L)'
;LDLYVPEHDCAIEVDGPTHFVDEIVVRPGGDVGRVARRTTATELRDMFLRKRHGRVVTMPWFELDECDTREERAAYVAGKLRAAGIEL
;
A
#
# COMPACT_ATOMS: atom_id res chain seq x y z
N LEU A 1 0.08 -11.49 -4.98
CA LEU A 1 0.86 -10.68 -5.91
C LEU A 1 -0.04 -10.15 -7.01
N ASP A 2 -0.30 -8.84 -7.01
CA ASP A 2 -1.18 -8.24 -8.00
C ASP A 2 -0.47 -7.95 -9.32
N LEU A 3 0.74 -7.42 -9.22
CA LEU A 3 1.58 -7.14 -10.38
C LEU A 3 3.04 -7.38 -10.06
N TYR A 4 3.81 -7.70 -11.07
CA TYR A 4 5.25 -7.85 -10.97
C TYR A 4 5.93 -7.12 -12.14
N VAL A 5 6.95 -6.33 -11.82
CA VAL A 5 7.74 -5.60 -12.83
C VAL A 5 9.12 -6.26 -12.90
N PRO A 6 9.36 -7.16 -13.88
CA PRO A 6 10.60 -7.96 -13.92
C PRO A 6 11.88 -7.12 -14.04
N GLU A 7 11.85 -6.03 -14.80
CA GLU A 7 13.01 -5.17 -15.03
C GLU A 7 13.56 -4.57 -13.76
N HIS A 8 12.72 -4.43 -12.74
CA HIS A 8 13.08 -3.82 -11.46
C HIS A 8 13.00 -4.78 -10.27
N ASP A 9 12.65 -6.05 -10.53
CA ASP A 9 12.37 -7.04 -9.49
C ASP A 9 11.45 -6.46 -8.42
N CYS A 10 10.35 -5.88 -8.86
CA CYS A 10 9.41 -5.16 -8.01
C CYS A 10 8.04 -5.85 -8.01
N ALA A 11 7.58 -6.22 -6.83
CA ALA A 11 6.23 -6.70 -6.61
C ALA A 11 5.33 -5.53 -6.22
N ILE A 12 4.16 -5.43 -6.84
CA ILE A 12 3.15 -4.40 -6.52
C ILE A 12 1.96 -5.09 -5.91
N GLU A 13 1.56 -4.64 -4.73
CA GLU A 13 0.42 -5.14 -3.99
C GLU A 13 -0.59 -4.00 -3.75
N VAL A 14 -1.84 -4.22 -4.14
CA VAL A 14 -2.94 -3.33 -3.76
C VAL A 14 -3.63 -3.94 -2.56
N ASP A 15 -3.54 -3.27 -1.43
CA ASP A 15 -4.16 -3.75 -0.20
C ASP A 15 -5.65 -3.41 -0.18
N GLY A 16 -6.50 -4.43 -0.28
CA GLY A 16 -7.96 -4.28 -0.22
C GLY A 16 -8.48 -4.07 1.21
N PRO A 17 -9.80 -3.89 1.37
CA PRO A 17 -10.41 -3.63 2.69
C PRO A 17 -10.13 -4.69 3.74
N THR A 18 -9.99 -5.96 3.34
CA THR A 18 -9.71 -7.09 4.23
C THR A 18 -8.29 -7.08 4.80
N HIS A 19 -7.40 -6.25 4.26
CA HIS A 19 -6.01 -6.13 4.71
C HIS A 19 -5.86 -5.12 5.86
N PHE A 20 -6.93 -4.46 6.26
CA PHE A 20 -6.92 -3.44 7.30
C PHE A 20 -7.95 -3.76 8.38
N VAL A 21 -7.65 -3.32 9.59
CA VAL A 21 -8.58 -3.28 10.71
C VAL A 21 -8.66 -1.86 11.23
N ASP A 22 -9.85 -1.44 11.66
CA ASP A 22 -10.02 -0.16 12.31
C ASP A 22 -9.56 -0.27 13.77
N GLU A 23 -8.69 0.64 14.15
CA GLU A 23 -8.19 0.74 15.51
C GLU A 23 -8.70 2.04 16.13
N ILE A 24 -9.28 1.95 17.33
CA ILE A 24 -9.70 3.12 18.08
C ILE A 24 -8.48 3.65 18.82
N VAL A 25 -8.16 4.91 18.55
CA VAL A 25 -7.02 5.59 19.16
C VAL A 25 -7.53 6.73 20.03
N VAL A 26 -7.09 6.75 21.28
CA VAL A 26 -7.34 7.87 22.19
C VAL A 26 -6.11 8.78 22.17
N ARG A 27 -6.31 10.01 21.69
CA ARG A 27 -5.23 11.00 21.61
C ARG A 27 -5.04 11.73 22.92
N PRO A 28 -3.83 12.32 23.15
CA PRO A 28 -3.63 13.23 24.26
C PRO A 28 -4.65 14.38 24.21
N GLY A 29 -5.38 14.61 25.27
CA GLY A 29 -6.47 15.59 25.30
C GLY A 29 -7.87 14.98 25.27
N GLY A 30 -7.98 13.64 25.14
CA GLY A 30 -9.23 12.90 25.24
C GLY A 30 -10.00 12.71 23.94
N ASP A 31 -9.47 13.15 22.80
CA ASP A 31 -10.08 12.90 21.49
C ASP A 31 -10.01 11.42 21.14
N VAL A 32 -11.09 10.91 20.56
CA VAL A 32 -11.20 9.55 20.07
C VAL A 32 -11.22 9.57 18.54
N GLY A 33 -10.29 8.82 17.93
CA GLY A 33 -10.23 8.69 16.49
C GLY A 33 -10.17 7.22 16.07
N ARG A 34 -10.36 6.98 14.77
CA ARG A 34 -10.15 5.66 14.16
C ARG A 34 -8.99 5.73 13.20
N VAL A 35 -8.14 4.71 13.23
CA VAL A 35 -7.00 4.57 12.33
C VAL A 35 -7.09 3.21 11.67
N ALA A 36 -7.00 3.18 10.34
CA ALA A 36 -6.90 1.93 9.60
C ALA A 36 -5.49 1.37 9.77
N ARG A 37 -5.38 0.14 10.28
CA ARG A 37 -4.11 -0.55 10.48
C ARG A 37 -4.10 -1.84 9.67
N ARG A 38 -2.96 -2.15 9.05
CA ARG A 38 -2.80 -3.39 8.30
C ARG A 38 -2.85 -4.59 9.23
N THR A 39 -3.49 -5.68 8.77
CA THR A 39 -3.57 -6.90 9.56
C THR A 39 -2.19 -7.56 9.68
N THR A 40 -2.01 -8.35 10.74
CA THR A 40 -0.76 -9.12 10.94
C THR A 40 -0.50 -10.08 9.78
N ALA A 41 -1.53 -10.73 9.26
CA ALA A 41 -1.40 -11.62 8.11
C ALA A 41 -0.87 -10.89 6.87
N THR A 42 -1.35 -9.66 6.63
CA THR A 42 -0.88 -8.82 5.52
C THR A 42 0.59 -8.42 5.72
N GLU A 43 0.97 -8.04 6.93
CA GLU A 43 2.34 -7.68 7.24
C GLU A 43 3.31 -8.86 7.07
N LEU A 44 2.91 -10.05 7.49
CA LEU A 44 3.71 -11.27 7.30
C LEU A 44 3.89 -11.60 5.82
N ARG A 45 2.81 -11.48 5.03
CA ARG A 45 2.89 -11.68 3.57
C ARG A 45 3.89 -10.72 2.93
N ASP A 46 3.89 -9.47 3.33
CA ASP A 46 4.85 -8.48 2.84
C ASP A 46 6.29 -8.85 3.16
N MET A 47 6.54 -9.37 4.36
CA MET A 47 7.88 -9.84 4.74
C MET A 47 8.34 -10.96 3.82
N PHE A 48 7.48 -11.92 3.47
CA PHE A 48 7.81 -12.98 2.53
C PHE A 48 8.10 -12.44 1.13
N LEU A 49 7.27 -11.50 0.66
CA LEU A 49 7.48 -10.89 -0.65
C LEU A 49 8.78 -10.12 -0.72
N ARG A 50 9.16 -9.40 0.33
CA ARG A 50 10.42 -8.66 0.41
C ARG A 50 11.65 -9.57 0.41
N LYS A 51 11.52 -10.77 0.95
CA LYS A 51 12.58 -11.78 0.87
C LYS A 51 12.74 -12.36 -0.53
N ARG A 52 11.63 -12.44 -1.27
CA ARG A 52 11.58 -13.05 -2.59
C ARG A 52 11.89 -12.07 -3.72
N HIS A 53 11.56 -10.81 -3.53
CA HIS A 53 11.74 -9.75 -4.52
C HIS A 53 12.59 -8.63 -3.96
N GLY A 54 13.32 -7.94 -4.84
CA GLY A 54 14.16 -6.82 -4.44
C GLY A 54 13.39 -5.62 -3.92
N ARG A 55 12.17 -5.42 -4.42
CA ARG A 55 11.29 -4.32 -4.01
C ARG A 55 9.85 -4.77 -3.90
N VAL A 56 9.15 -4.25 -2.90
CA VAL A 56 7.70 -4.42 -2.76
C VAL A 56 7.08 -3.04 -2.57
N VAL A 57 6.15 -2.70 -3.45
CA VAL A 57 5.38 -1.46 -3.38
C VAL A 57 3.96 -1.81 -2.98
N THR A 58 3.47 -1.24 -1.90
CA THR A 58 2.11 -1.46 -1.43
C THR A 58 1.29 -0.19 -1.59
N MET A 59 0.04 -0.36 -2.04
CA MET A 59 -0.89 0.73 -2.28
C MET A 59 -2.19 0.44 -1.52
N PRO A 60 -2.57 1.26 -0.52
CA PRO A 60 -3.85 1.09 0.14
C PRO A 60 -5.00 1.34 -0.82
N TRP A 61 -6.03 0.49 -0.78
CA TRP A 61 -7.17 0.58 -1.69
C TRP A 61 -7.87 1.94 -1.63
N PHE A 62 -7.95 2.56 -0.45
CA PHE A 62 -8.66 3.82 -0.28
C PHE A 62 -7.95 5.01 -0.94
N GLU A 63 -6.63 4.96 -1.09
CA GLU A 63 -5.90 6.00 -1.82
C GLU A 63 -6.19 5.92 -3.32
N LEU A 64 -6.30 4.71 -3.87
CA LEU A 64 -6.72 4.52 -5.27
C LEU A 64 -8.18 4.90 -5.49
N ASP A 65 -9.04 4.59 -4.52
CA ASP A 65 -10.48 4.89 -4.59
C ASP A 65 -10.76 6.39 -4.55
N GLU A 66 -9.88 7.18 -3.97
CA GLU A 66 -9.97 8.65 -3.98
C GLU A 66 -9.66 9.27 -5.34
N CYS A 67 -9.04 8.52 -6.24
CA CYS A 67 -8.75 8.99 -7.60
C CYS A 67 -10.01 8.89 -8.46
N ASP A 68 -10.46 10.02 -9.00
CA ASP A 68 -11.70 10.10 -9.77
C ASP A 68 -11.50 9.73 -11.25
N THR A 69 -10.31 9.95 -11.79
CA THR A 69 -10.01 9.73 -13.20
C THR A 69 -8.91 8.70 -13.38
N ARG A 70 -8.84 8.16 -14.60
CA ARG A 70 -7.77 7.24 -15.00
C ARG A 70 -6.40 7.92 -14.92
N GLU A 71 -6.34 9.19 -15.30
CA GLU A 71 -5.11 10.00 -15.27
C GLU A 71 -4.63 10.20 -13.83
N GLU A 72 -5.54 10.46 -12.90
CA GLU A 72 -5.21 10.58 -11.49
C GLU A 72 -4.67 9.28 -10.92
N ARG A 73 -5.29 8.14 -11.26
CA ARG A 73 -4.81 6.83 -10.84
C ARG A 73 -3.42 6.52 -11.39
N ALA A 74 -3.20 6.84 -12.67
CA ALA A 74 -1.89 6.64 -13.29
C ALA A 74 -0.81 7.49 -12.60
N ALA A 75 -1.12 8.75 -12.30
CA ALA A 75 -0.21 9.63 -11.58
C ALA A 75 0.09 9.13 -10.16
N TYR A 76 -0.92 8.63 -9.46
CA TYR A 76 -0.74 8.05 -8.13
C TYR A 76 0.19 6.84 -8.16
N VAL A 77 -0.06 5.90 -9.07
CA VAL A 77 0.78 4.71 -9.22
C VAL A 77 2.21 5.09 -9.59
N ALA A 78 2.38 5.99 -10.55
CA ALA A 78 3.70 6.47 -10.96
C ALA A 78 4.46 7.11 -9.77
N GLY A 79 3.77 7.91 -8.96
CA GLY A 79 4.34 8.52 -7.76
C GLY A 79 4.82 7.49 -6.74
N LYS A 80 4.03 6.43 -6.52
CA LYS A 80 4.42 5.34 -5.61
C LYS A 80 5.66 4.59 -6.13
N LEU A 81 5.72 4.32 -7.41
CA LEU A 81 6.85 3.63 -8.02
C LEU A 81 8.13 4.49 -7.94
N ARG A 82 8.04 5.79 -8.22
CA ARG A 82 9.18 6.71 -8.09
C ARG A 82 9.67 6.81 -6.65
N ALA A 83 8.76 6.85 -5.68
CA ALA A 83 9.11 6.86 -4.27
C ALA A 83 9.84 5.60 -3.85
N ALA A 84 9.60 4.48 -4.53
CA ALA A 84 10.33 3.22 -4.33
C ALA A 84 11.66 3.17 -5.09
N GLY A 85 12.04 4.23 -5.81
CA GLY A 85 13.28 4.30 -6.57
C GLY A 85 13.21 3.72 -7.98
N ILE A 86 12.00 3.52 -8.50
CA ILE A 86 11.81 3.02 -9.86
C ILE A 86 11.70 4.20 -10.81
N GLU A 87 12.58 4.25 -11.78
CA GLU A 87 12.53 5.25 -12.85
C GLU A 87 11.55 4.81 -13.93
N LEU A 88 10.68 5.72 -14.30
CA LEU A 88 9.67 5.49 -15.33
C LEU A 88 9.99 6.29 -16.58
#